data_8081dd9e950d7105494f2607742697ae
#
_entry.id   8081dd9e950d7105494f2607742697ae
#
_cell.length_a   1.000
_cell.length_b   1.000
_cell.length_c   1.000
_cell.angle_alpha   90.00
_cell.angle_beta   90.00
_cell.angle_gamma   90.00
#
_symmetry.space_group_name_H-M   'P 1'
#
loop_
_entity.id
_entity.type
_entity.pdbx_description
1 polymer ?
#
loop_
_entity_poly.entity_id
_entity_poly.type
_entity_poly.pdbx_seq_one_letter_code
_entity_poly.pdbx_strand_id
1 'polypeptide(L)'
;LYRVLGVTEVEGQQIDVYQNKGRFLYKYAGAFLEEAAVICIQHRCPDAGKIKIPNTIGMRPRMFEIDFLMGNVAHEIKWRDATTDGDHITKEHTRVKAIQEQGYTPVRVMFYYPQRAQARKIQETLETLYHGVGGEYYCGDAAWNYIHDLTGIDLLEILEKIADSRNGTYEAIQ
;
A
#
# COMPACT_ATOMS: atom_id res chain seq x y z
N LEU A 1 24.43 23.31 9.54
CA LEU A 1 24.36 22.73 8.19
C LEU A 1 23.46 23.55 7.26
N TYR A 2 22.22 23.87 7.63
CA TYR A 2 21.26 24.63 6.81
C TYR A 2 21.83 25.94 6.27
N ARG A 3 22.52 26.71 7.11
CA ARG A 3 23.15 27.98 6.68
C ARG A 3 24.21 27.80 5.58
N VAL A 4 24.93 26.68 5.59
CA VAL A 4 25.93 26.35 4.56
C VAL A 4 25.25 26.07 3.21
N LEU A 5 24.02 25.56 3.26
CA LEU A 5 23.18 25.25 2.09
C LEU A 5 22.31 26.45 1.65
N GLY A 6 22.48 27.62 2.25
CA GLY A 6 21.69 28.81 1.94
C GLY A 6 20.26 28.78 2.52
N VAL A 7 20.00 27.88 3.48
CA VAL A 7 18.71 27.74 4.16
C VAL A 7 18.77 28.51 5.49
N THR A 8 17.80 29.36 5.75
CA THR A 8 17.69 30.07 7.02
C THR A 8 17.30 29.10 8.15
N GLU A 9 17.50 29.52 9.41
CA GLU A 9 17.13 28.68 10.56
C GLU A 9 15.62 28.44 10.63
N VAL A 10 14.81 29.44 10.28
CA VAL A 10 13.34 29.34 10.25
C VAL A 10 12.89 28.34 9.17
N GLU A 11 13.46 28.45 7.96
CA GLU A 11 13.18 27.49 6.88
C GLU A 11 13.63 26.07 7.25
N GLY A 12 14.79 25.92 7.89
CA GLY A 12 15.27 24.64 8.41
C GLY A 12 14.30 24.00 9.40
N GLN A 13 13.77 24.75 10.34
CA GLN A 13 12.77 24.30 11.28
C GLN A 13 11.47 23.87 10.57
N GLN A 14 11.01 24.64 9.59
CA GLN A 14 9.83 24.30 8.80
C GLN A 14 10.03 23.00 8.00
N ILE A 15 11.20 22.84 7.38
CA ILE A 15 11.56 21.59 6.67
C ILE A 15 11.48 20.39 7.62
N ASP A 16 12.06 20.50 8.82
CA ASP A 16 12.02 19.42 9.81
C ASP A 16 10.59 19.08 10.25
N VAL A 17 9.76 20.10 10.47
CA VAL A 17 8.33 19.89 10.81
C VAL A 17 7.60 19.17 9.71
N TYR A 18 7.74 19.61 8.45
CA TYR A 18 7.06 18.96 7.33
C TYR A 18 7.60 17.55 7.03
N GLN A 19 8.91 17.34 7.20
CA GLN A 19 9.50 16.03 7.07
C GLN A 19 8.95 15.04 8.10
N ASN A 20 8.82 15.48 9.36
CA ASN A 20 8.24 14.67 10.43
C ASN A 20 6.76 14.38 10.19
N LYS A 21 5.97 15.39 9.78
CA LYS A 21 4.56 15.20 9.39
C LYS A 21 4.43 14.20 8.22
N GLY A 22 5.30 14.33 7.22
CA GLY A 22 5.32 13.40 6.08
C GLY A 22 5.61 11.97 6.50
N ARG A 23 6.64 11.75 7.33
CA ARG A 23 6.98 10.40 7.86
C ARG A 23 5.82 9.81 8.67
N PHE A 24 5.20 10.62 9.54
CA PHE A 24 4.04 10.21 10.32
C PHE A 24 2.90 9.79 9.42
N LEU A 25 2.53 10.63 8.44
CA LEU A 25 1.46 10.35 7.50
C LEU A 25 1.71 9.04 6.74
N TYR A 26 2.90 8.88 6.15
CA TYR A 26 3.23 7.67 5.40
C TYR A 26 3.16 6.39 6.25
N LYS A 27 3.64 6.47 7.50
CA LYS A 27 3.63 5.31 8.40
C LYS A 27 2.22 4.91 8.82
N TYR A 28 1.41 5.87 9.23
CA TYR A 28 0.10 5.57 9.83
C TYR A 28 -1.02 5.48 8.80
N ALA A 29 -0.98 6.25 7.72
CA ALA A 29 -1.98 6.14 6.67
C ALA A 29 -1.87 4.80 5.93
N GLY A 30 -0.63 4.31 5.70
CA GLY A 30 -0.42 2.99 5.12
C GLY A 30 -1.04 1.90 5.98
N ALA A 31 -0.63 1.81 7.25
CA ALA A 31 -1.16 0.81 8.18
C ALA A 31 -2.68 0.91 8.37
N PHE A 32 -3.22 2.13 8.41
CA PHE A 32 -4.66 2.36 8.55
C PHE A 32 -5.45 1.83 7.35
N LEU A 33 -5.03 2.13 6.13
CA LEU A 33 -5.74 1.67 4.93
C LEU A 33 -5.60 0.17 4.69
N GLU A 34 -4.42 -0.39 4.96
CA GLU A 34 -4.21 -1.84 4.92
C GLU A 34 -5.17 -2.54 5.89
N GLU A 35 -5.25 -2.08 7.14
CA GLU A 35 -6.13 -2.65 8.15
C GLU A 35 -7.62 -2.45 7.80
N ALA A 36 -8.01 -1.26 7.33
CA ALA A 36 -9.39 -1.00 6.93
C ALA A 36 -9.84 -1.92 5.77
N ALA A 37 -8.98 -2.13 4.78
CA ALA A 37 -9.26 -3.06 3.69
C ALA A 37 -9.37 -4.51 4.20
N VAL A 38 -8.48 -4.94 5.09
CA VAL A 38 -8.52 -6.28 5.70
C VAL A 38 -9.82 -6.48 6.50
N ILE A 39 -10.27 -5.49 7.27
CA ILE A 39 -11.53 -5.54 8.00
C ILE A 39 -12.72 -5.73 7.04
N CYS A 40 -12.77 -4.97 5.94
CA CYS A 40 -13.82 -5.13 4.93
C CYS A 40 -13.84 -6.55 4.34
N ILE A 41 -12.67 -7.09 4.05
CA ILE A 41 -12.56 -8.44 3.47
C ILE A 41 -12.95 -9.51 4.49
N GLN A 42 -12.49 -9.40 5.74
CA GLN A 42 -12.84 -10.34 6.81
C GLN A 42 -14.34 -10.32 7.14
N HIS A 43 -14.99 -9.17 7.00
CA HIS A 43 -16.44 -9.09 7.16
C HIS A 43 -17.18 -9.99 6.16
N ARG A 44 -16.69 -10.08 4.92
CA ARG A 44 -17.27 -10.94 3.87
C ARG A 44 -16.71 -12.35 3.87
N CYS A 45 -15.44 -12.50 4.18
CA CYS A 45 -14.69 -13.76 4.17
C CYS A 45 -13.96 -13.93 5.51
N PRO A 46 -14.63 -14.43 6.57
CA PRO A 46 -14.03 -14.54 7.91
C PRO A 46 -12.76 -15.40 7.96
N ASP A 47 -12.62 -16.34 7.04
CA ASP A 47 -11.45 -17.22 6.95
C ASP A 47 -10.26 -16.57 6.25
N ALA A 48 -10.44 -15.38 5.64
CA ALA A 48 -9.35 -14.63 5.03
C ALA A 48 -8.45 -14.06 6.12
N GLY A 49 -7.14 -14.20 5.96
CA GLY A 49 -6.22 -13.76 7.00
C GLY A 49 -4.79 -13.56 6.51
N LYS A 50 -4.02 -12.92 7.37
CA LYS A 50 -2.59 -12.70 7.17
C LYS A 50 -1.83 -14.00 7.33
N ILE A 51 -0.95 -14.31 6.37
CA ILE A 51 -0.11 -15.51 6.42
C ILE A 51 1.35 -15.17 6.16
N LYS A 52 2.23 -16.12 6.47
CA LYS A 52 3.64 -16.05 6.11
C LYS A 52 3.99 -17.25 5.25
N ILE A 53 4.65 -16.98 4.12
CA ILE A 53 5.15 -18.00 3.21
C ILE A 53 6.68 -18.01 3.20
N PRO A 54 7.33 -19.16 3.00
CA PRO A 54 8.77 -19.23 2.90
C PRO A 54 9.27 -18.56 1.61
N ASN A 55 10.41 -17.89 1.71
CA ASN A 55 11.14 -17.43 0.53
C ASN A 55 12.03 -18.58 0.01
N THR A 56 11.53 -19.28 -0.98
CA THR A 56 12.20 -20.42 -1.62
C THR A 56 13.16 -20.00 -2.74
N ILE A 57 13.07 -18.75 -3.19
CA ILE A 57 13.82 -18.21 -4.33
C ILE A 57 15.08 -17.47 -3.91
N GLY A 58 15.01 -16.72 -2.80
CA GLY A 58 16.07 -15.85 -2.37
C GLY A 58 16.50 -16.10 -0.92
N MET A 59 17.64 -15.50 -0.52
CA MET A 59 18.16 -15.68 0.84
C MET A 59 17.49 -14.76 1.88
N ARG A 60 16.98 -13.61 1.47
CA ARG A 60 16.38 -12.60 2.38
C ARG A 60 15.23 -11.87 1.70
N PRO A 61 14.13 -11.61 2.45
CA PRO A 61 13.83 -12.14 3.79
C PRO A 61 13.62 -13.64 3.77
N ARG A 62 13.69 -14.33 4.91
CA ARG A 62 13.43 -15.80 4.98
C ARG A 62 11.96 -16.13 4.74
N MET A 63 11.05 -15.22 5.10
CA MET A 63 9.61 -15.38 4.96
C MET A 63 9.05 -14.10 4.36
N PHE A 64 8.06 -14.22 3.48
CA PHE A 64 7.22 -13.12 3.05
C PHE A 64 5.92 -13.12 3.84
N GLU A 65 5.50 -11.96 4.31
CA GLU A 65 4.18 -11.74 4.88
C GLU A 65 3.23 -11.37 3.74
N ILE A 66 2.11 -12.04 3.66
CA ILE A 66 1.00 -11.75 2.76
C ILE A 66 -0.06 -11.04 3.60
N ASP A 67 -0.51 -9.89 3.15
CA ASP A 67 -1.43 -9.04 3.92
C ASP A 67 -2.75 -9.75 4.19
N PHE A 68 -3.26 -10.49 3.19
CA PHE A 68 -4.30 -11.49 3.43
C PHE A 68 -4.34 -12.56 2.31
N LEU A 69 -4.68 -13.77 2.70
CA LEU A 69 -4.98 -14.87 1.80
C LEU A 69 -6.47 -15.15 1.82
N MET A 70 -7.08 -15.21 0.63
CA MET A 70 -8.47 -15.60 0.45
C MET A 70 -8.54 -16.73 -0.59
N GLY A 71 -8.88 -17.93 -0.14
CA GLY A 71 -8.78 -19.12 -0.99
C GLY A 71 -7.34 -19.33 -1.45
N ASN A 72 -7.10 -19.27 -2.77
CA ASN A 72 -5.77 -19.36 -3.38
C ASN A 72 -5.22 -17.99 -3.85
N VAL A 73 -5.87 -16.89 -3.49
CA VAL A 73 -5.47 -15.54 -3.91
C VAL A 73 -4.73 -14.83 -2.78
N ALA A 74 -3.48 -14.48 -3.03
CA ALA A 74 -2.58 -13.83 -2.08
C ALA A 74 -2.51 -12.32 -2.39
N HIS A 75 -3.01 -11.50 -1.47
CA HIS A 75 -3.13 -10.06 -1.66
C HIS A 75 -2.03 -9.29 -0.94
N GLU A 76 -1.45 -8.34 -1.65
CA GLU A 76 -0.56 -7.30 -1.15
C GLU A 76 -1.29 -5.97 -1.25
N ILE A 77 -1.57 -5.34 -0.11
CA ILE A 77 -2.26 -4.06 -0.06
C ILE A 77 -1.29 -2.94 0.20
N LYS A 78 -1.42 -1.88 -0.57
CA LYS A 78 -0.61 -0.66 -0.41
C LYS A 78 -1.50 0.57 -0.45
N TRP A 79 -1.30 1.45 0.53
CA TRP A 79 -1.87 2.79 0.43
C TRP A 79 -1.31 3.50 -0.79
N ARG A 80 0.02 3.61 -0.85
CA ARG A 80 0.77 4.25 -1.91
C ARG A 80 2.20 3.75 -1.88
N ASP A 81 2.70 3.31 -3.00
CA ASP A 81 4.09 2.92 -3.13
C ASP A 81 4.84 3.96 -3.97
N ALA A 82 5.51 4.88 -3.29
CA ALA A 82 6.26 5.98 -3.90
C ALA A 82 7.77 5.71 -3.91
N THR A 83 8.18 4.43 -3.80
CA THR A 83 9.60 4.07 -3.84
C THR A 83 10.25 4.48 -5.15
N THR A 84 11.50 4.90 -5.05
CA THR A 84 12.39 5.17 -6.20
C THR A 84 13.60 4.24 -6.19
N ASP A 85 13.60 3.25 -5.32
CA ASP A 85 14.66 2.26 -5.17
C ASP A 85 14.46 1.09 -6.15
N GLY A 86 15.42 0.89 -7.05
CA GLY A 86 15.40 -0.20 -8.02
C GLY A 86 15.42 -1.59 -7.39
N ASP A 87 15.99 -1.75 -6.20
CA ASP A 87 16.01 -3.03 -5.47
C ASP A 87 14.59 -3.48 -5.08
N HIS A 88 13.65 -2.55 -5.03
CA HIS A 88 12.24 -2.88 -4.77
C HIS A 88 11.66 -3.83 -5.81
N ILE A 89 11.98 -3.64 -7.09
CA ILE A 89 11.52 -4.52 -8.19
C ILE A 89 12.06 -5.94 -7.97
N THR A 90 13.33 -6.09 -7.61
CA THR A 90 13.96 -7.40 -7.38
C THR A 90 13.32 -8.12 -6.18
N LYS A 91 13.03 -7.39 -5.11
CA LYS A 91 12.35 -7.94 -3.92
C LYS A 91 10.93 -8.39 -4.25
N GLU A 92 10.21 -7.57 -5.00
CA GLU A 92 8.84 -7.88 -5.39
C GLU A 92 8.77 -9.05 -6.37
N HIS A 93 9.70 -9.12 -7.33
CA HIS A 93 9.84 -10.28 -8.21
C HIS A 93 10.08 -11.58 -7.43
N THR A 94 10.93 -11.54 -6.40
CA THR A 94 11.17 -12.69 -5.54
C THR A 94 9.92 -13.09 -4.76
N ARG A 95 9.18 -12.09 -4.23
CA ARG A 95 7.91 -12.31 -3.50
C ARG A 95 6.86 -12.98 -4.39
N VAL A 96 6.61 -12.42 -5.57
CA VAL A 96 5.62 -12.91 -6.52
C VAL A 96 5.90 -14.36 -6.93
N LYS A 97 7.16 -14.70 -7.19
CA LYS A 97 7.55 -16.08 -7.49
C LYS A 97 7.36 -17.02 -6.31
N ALA A 98 7.73 -16.59 -5.09
CA ALA A 98 7.51 -17.39 -3.90
C ALA A 98 6.01 -17.65 -3.65
N ILE A 99 5.15 -16.67 -3.92
CA ILE A 99 3.68 -16.82 -3.87
C ILE A 99 3.22 -17.90 -4.86
N GLN A 100 3.69 -17.85 -6.10
CA GLN A 100 3.34 -18.85 -7.13
C GLN A 100 3.82 -20.26 -6.77
N GLU A 101 5.02 -20.41 -6.21
CA GLU A 101 5.54 -21.71 -5.79
C GLU A 101 4.71 -22.36 -4.68
N GLN A 102 3.98 -21.57 -3.90
CA GLN A 102 3.00 -22.07 -2.94
C GLN A 102 1.63 -22.38 -3.56
N GLY A 103 1.49 -22.22 -4.87
CA GLY A 103 0.23 -22.45 -5.60
C GLY A 103 -0.77 -21.31 -5.49
N TYR A 104 -0.34 -20.12 -5.05
CA TYR A 104 -1.21 -18.96 -4.91
C TYR A 104 -1.10 -18.01 -6.11
N THR A 105 -2.20 -17.31 -6.39
CA THR A 105 -2.26 -16.25 -7.39
C THR A 105 -1.97 -14.92 -6.72
N PRO A 106 -0.92 -14.17 -7.10
CA PRO A 106 -0.59 -12.91 -6.49
C PRO A 106 -1.50 -11.79 -7.01
N VAL A 107 -2.02 -10.97 -6.11
CA VAL A 107 -2.80 -9.77 -6.43
C VAL A 107 -2.23 -8.59 -5.67
N ARG A 108 -1.99 -7.48 -6.37
CA ARG A 108 -1.56 -6.22 -5.77
C ARG A 108 -2.67 -5.19 -5.88
N VAL A 109 -3.00 -4.57 -4.74
CA VAL A 109 -4.01 -3.52 -4.63
C VAL A 109 -3.35 -2.27 -4.07
N MET A 110 -3.30 -1.19 -4.87
CA MET A 110 -2.68 0.07 -4.48
C MET A 110 -3.66 1.22 -4.63
N PHE A 111 -4.11 1.81 -3.52
CA PHE A 111 -5.18 2.82 -3.52
C PHE A 111 -4.78 4.14 -4.19
N TYR A 112 -3.54 4.59 -4.04
CA TYR A 112 -3.09 5.86 -4.63
C TYR A 112 -1.85 5.67 -5.49
N TYR A 113 -1.96 6.03 -6.75
CA TYR A 113 -0.85 5.96 -7.68
C TYR A 113 0.20 7.05 -7.40
N PRO A 114 1.50 6.75 -7.44
CA PRO A 114 2.54 7.74 -7.18
C PRO A 114 2.62 8.76 -8.31
N GLN A 115 2.99 10.02 -7.96
CA GLN A 115 3.10 11.09 -8.95
C GLN A 115 4.52 11.27 -9.52
N ARG A 116 5.56 10.83 -8.79
CA ARG A 116 6.95 10.94 -9.24
C ARG A 116 7.21 10.01 -10.43
N ALA A 117 7.80 10.55 -11.51
CA ALA A 117 8.04 9.80 -12.74
C ALA A 117 8.81 8.48 -12.51
N GLN A 118 9.85 8.49 -11.66
CA GLN A 118 10.62 7.29 -11.35
C GLN A 118 9.79 6.23 -10.59
N ALA A 119 8.97 6.65 -9.63
CA ALA A 119 8.09 5.75 -8.91
C ALA A 119 7.01 5.17 -9.83
N ARG A 120 6.47 5.97 -10.76
CA ARG A 120 5.53 5.48 -11.79
C ARG A 120 6.13 4.39 -12.66
N LYS A 121 7.37 4.60 -13.14
CA LYS A 121 8.10 3.57 -13.92
C LYS A 121 8.27 2.26 -13.14
N ILE A 122 8.53 2.33 -11.85
CA ILE A 122 8.60 1.14 -10.98
C ILE A 122 7.24 0.45 -10.94
N GLN A 123 6.14 1.20 -10.75
CA GLN A 123 4.81 0.59 -10.71
C GLN A 123 4.40 -0.04 -12.05
N GLU A 124 4.71 0.58 -13.19
CA GLU A 124 4.51 0.00 -14.53
C GLU A 124 5.27 -1.35 -14.70
N THR A 125 6.48 -1.42 -14.14
CA THR A 125 7.26 -2.66 -14.13
C THR A 125 6.63 -3.71 -13.23
N LEU A 126 6.13 -3.32 -12.05
CA LEU A 126 5.46 -4.23 -11.13
C LEU A 126 4.14 -4.74 -11.70
N GLU A 127 3.35 -3.89 -12.35
CA GLU A 127 2.12 -4.29 -13.03
C GLU A 127 2.41 -5.36 -14.09
N THR A 128 3.43 -5.12 -14.93
CA THR A 128 3.90 -6.09 -15.92
C THR A 128 4.34 -7.41 -15.28
N LEU A 129 5.02 -7.32 -14.14
CA LEU A 129 5.48 -8.48 -13.39
C LEU A 129 4.30 -9.32 -12.86
N TYR A 130 3.30 -8.68 -12.22
CA TYR A 130 2.12 -9.39 -11.70
C TYR A 130 1.35 -10.07 -12.82
N HIS A 131 1.05 -9.37 -13.93
CA HIS A 131 0.38 -9.95 -15.10
C HIS A 131 1.20 -11.08 -15.75
N GLY A 132 2.52 -10.91 -15.82
CA GLY A 132 3.43 -11.91 -16.40
C GLY A 132 3.45 -13.25 -15.66
N VAL A 133 2.99 -13.29 -14.42
CA VAL A 133 2.87 -14.52 -13.62
C VAL A 133 1.42 -14.99 -13.46
N GLY A 134 0.49 -14.44 -14.22
CA GLY A 134 -0.94 -14.74 -14.12
C GLY A 134 -1.61 -14.17 -12.87
N GLY A 135 -1.00 -13.18 -12.25
CA GLY A 135 -1.57 -12.40 -11.17
C GLY A 135 -2.26 -11.13 -11.66
N GLU A 136 -2.70 -10.30 -10.73
CA GLU A 136 -3.45 -9.08 -11.03
C GLU A 136 -2.87 -7.87 -10.29
N TYR A 137 -3.07 -6.69 -10.89
CA TYR A 137 -2.60 -5.42 -10.34
C TYR A 137 -3.68 -4.37 -10.47
N TYR A 138 -4.13 -3.82 -9.34
CA TYR A 138 -5.14 -2.79 -9.27
C TYR A 138 -4.56 -1.53 -8.64
N CYS A 139 -4.84 -0.35 -9.23
CA CYS A 139 -4.39 0.92 -8.67
C CYS A 139 -5.43 2.04 -8.86
N GLY A 140 -5.41 3.03 -7.97
CA GLY A 140 -6.36 4.15 -7.98
C GLY A 140 -7.79 3.67 -7.91
N ASP A 141 -8.66 4.18 -8.78
CA ASP A 141 -10.10 3.83 -8.81
C ASP A 141 -10.32 2.32 -8.98
N ALA A 142 -9.49 1.65 -9.77
CA ALA A 142 -9.58 0.20 -9.92
C ALA A 142 -9.32 -0.56 -8.62
N ALA A 143 -8.46 -0.06 -7.73
CA ALA A 143 -8.22 -0.66 -6.42
C ALA A 143 -9.41 -0.49 -5.48
N TRP A 144 -10.06 0.69 -5.47
CA TRP A 144 -11.25 0.93 -4.68
C TRP A 144 -12.42 0.05 -5.17
N ASN A 145 -12.63 -0.01 -6.49
CA ASN A 145 -13.64 -0.86 -7.11
C ASN A 145 -13.39 -2.34 -6.82
N TYR A 146 -12.14 -2.80 -6.87
CA TYR A 146 -11.80 -4.18 -6.54
C TYR A 146 -12.22 -4.55 -5.11
N ILE A 147 -11.94 -3.71 -4.11
CA ILE A 147 -12.37 -3.95 -2.73
C ILE A 147 -13.90 -3.93 -2.63
N HIS A 148 -14.57 -2.99 -3.30
CA HIS A 148 -16.03 -2.94 -3.34
C HIS A 148 -16.63 -4.23 -3.96
N ASP A 149 -16.14 -4.66 -5.12
CA ASP A 149 -16.64 -5.85 -5.82
C ASP A 149 -16.41 -7.13 -5.00
N LEU A 150 -15.27 -7.20 -4.32
CA LEU A 150 -14.90 -8.33 -3.47
C LEU A 150 -15.75 -8.42 -2.20
N THR A 151 -16.10 -7.28 -1.61
CA THR A 151 -16.69 -7.24 -0.26
C THR A 151 -18.14 -6.75 -0.22
N GLY A 152 -18.60 -6.04 -1.23
CA GLY A 152 -19.86 -5.29 -1.24
C GLY A 152 -19.81 -4.00 -0.39
N ILE A 153 -18.63 -3.60 0.09
CA ILE A 153 -18.43 -2.43 0.97
C ILE A 153 -17.72 -1.33 0.19
N ASP A 154 -18.33 -0.17 0.09
CA ASP A 154 -17.68 1.04 -0.44
C ASP A 154 -16.80 1.68 0.64
N LEU A 155 -15.55 1.22 0.70
CA LEU A 155 -14.58 1.69 1.68
C LEU A 155 -14.26 3.18 1.47
N LEU A 156 -14.22 3.68 0.23
CA LEU A 156 -13.93 5.07 -0.05
C LEU A 156 -15.04 5.96 0.50
N GLU A 157 -16.31 5.64 0.22
CA GLU A 157 -17.46 6.38 0.74
C GLU A 157 -17.50 6.42 2.27
N ILE A 158 -17.16 5.30 2.94
CA ILE A 158 -17.06 5.24 4.39
C ILE A 158 -16.00 6.21 4.91
N LEU A 159 -14.82 6.23 4.29
CA LEU A 159 -13.73 7.12 4.70
C LEU A 159 -14.06 8.59 4.46
N GLU A 160 -14.73 8.92 3.37
CA GLU A 160 -15.23 10.27 3.10
C GLU A 160 -16.24 10.74 4.16
N LYS A 161 -17.22 9.91 4.51
CA LYS A 161 -18.17 10.19 5.59
C LYS A 161 -17.49 10.43 6.94
N ILE A 162 -16.45 9.66 7.26
CA ILE A 162 -15.66 9.87 8.48
C ILE A 162 -14.92 11.22 8.43
N ALA A 163 -14.33 11.56 7.29
CA ALA A 163 -13.64 12.84 7.11
C ALA A 163 -14.59 14.03 7.27
N ASP A 164 -15.77 13.97 6.64
CA ASP A 164 -16.79 15.04 6.71
C ASP A 164 -17.31 15.21 8.14
N SER A 165 -17.57 14.13 8.85
CA SER A 165 -18.02 14.19 10.25
C SER A 165 -16.99 14.85 11.17
N ARG A 166 -15.69 14.65 10.91
CA ARG A 166 -14.61 15.29 11.68
C ARG A 166 -14.46 16.77 11.34
N ASN A 167 -14.55 17.14 10.07
CA ASN A 167 -14.44 18.53 9.66
C ASN A 167 -15.60 19.38 10.22
N GLY A 168 -16.83 18.87 10.23
CA GLY A 168 -17.96 19.53 10.87
C GLY A 168 -17.81 19.72 12.39
N THR A 169 -17.06 18.85 13.06
CA THR A 169 -16.76 18.98 14.50
C THR A 169 -15.69 20.06 14.79
N TYR A 170 -14.75 20.25 13.87
CA TYR A 170 -13.71 21.29 14.00
C TYR A 170 -14.27 22.69 13.75
N GLU A 171 -15.20 22.87 12.82
CA GLU A 171 -15.86 24.15 12.57
C GLU A 171 -16.80 24.58 13.72
N ALA A 172 -17.35 23.64 14.47
CA ALA A 172 -18.20 23.91 15.63
C ALA A 172 -17.45 24.30 16.90
N ILE A 173 -16.10 24.22 16.92
CA ILE A 173 -15.23 24.52 18.09
C ILE A 173 -14.48 25.85 17.89
N GLN A 174 -14.54 26.47 16.71
CA GLN A 174 -13.99 27.82 16.43
C GLN A 174 -15.06 28.88 16.59
#